data_18f00e4f864be6196fbe4271a6473e9d
#
_entry.id   18f00e4f864be6196fbe4271a6473e9d
#
_cell.length_a   1.000
_cell.length_b   1.000
_cell.length_c   1.000
_cell.angle_alpha   90.00
_cell.angle_beta   90.00
_cell.angle_gamma   90.00
#
_symmetry.space_group_name_H-M   'P 1'
#
loop_
_entity.id
_entity.type
_entity.pdbx_description
1 polymer ?
#
loop_
_entity_poly.entity_id
_entity_poly.type
_entity_poly.pdbx_seq_one_letter_code
_entity_poly.pdbx_strand_id
1 'polypeptide(L)'
;MRCGRGSRFYAGFFPRYNRMMAEHGFRDEAAAIAAAWSRGDSEAAERAVSDALIDATSVAGTAEQCRERIAAYRRSGIDLPILSPFARGPGAKATFAAVIRACALLAGAKLS
;
A
#
# COMPACT_ATOMS: atom_id res chain seq x y z
N MET A 1 0.16 4.03 9.23
CA MET A 1 0.52 4.48 7.87
C MET A 1 -0.68 4.32 6.96
N ARG A 2 -1.13 5.39 6.35
CA ARG A 2 -2.28 5.35 5.44
C ARG A 2 -1.81 5.23 4.00
N CYS A 3 -2.19 4.16 3.32
CA CYS A 3 -1.85 3.91 1.90
C CYS A 3 -2.97 4.31 0.94
N GLY A 4 -4.10 4.81 1.45
CA GLY A 4 -5.27 5.14 0.63
C GLY A 4 -5.02 6.16 -0.47
N ARG A 5 -4.17 7.15 -0.22
CA ARG A 5 -3.86 8.19 -1.21
C ARG A 5 -3.17 7.64 -2.46
N GLY A 6 -2.22 6.73 -2.26
CA GLY A 6 -1.55 6.09 -3.39
C GLY A 6 -2.50 5.22 -4.18
N SER A 7 -3.26 4.37 -3.50
CA SER A 7 -4.21 3.46 -4.13
C SER A 7 -5.26 4.20 -4.93
N ARG A 8 -5.82 5.31 -4.40
CA ARG A 8 -6.81 6.10 -5.14
C ARG A 8 -6.23 6.71 -6.41
N PHE A 9 -4.97 7.16 -6.37
CA PHE A 9 -4.33 7.76 -7.53
C PHE A 9 -4.16 6.73 -8.65
N TYR A 10 -3.57 5.58 -8.34
CA TYR A 10 -3.37 4.55 -9.36
C TYR A 10 -4.68 3.98 -9.86
N ALA A 11 -5.61 3.66 -8.99
CA ALA A 11 -6.90 3.10 -9.38
C ALA A 11 -7.79 4.10 -10.11
N GLY A 12 -7.69 5.39 -9.76
CA GLY A 12 -8.48 6.44 -10.41
C GLY A 12 -7.89 6.91 -11.73
N PHE A 13 -6.58 7.17 -11.76
CA PHE A 13 -5.93 7.77 -12.93
C PHE A 13 -5.58 6.74 -14.01
N PHE A 14 -5.21 5.51 -13.62
CA PHE A 14 -4.79 4.47 -14.57
C PHE A 14 -5.87 3.40 -14.72
N PRO A 15 -6.60 3.36 -15.86
CA PRO A 15 -7.66 2.36 -16.07
C PRO A 15 -7.19 0.91 -15.94
N ARG A 16 -5.94 0.64 -16.29
CA ARG A 16 -5.36 -0.70 -16.17
C ARG A 16 -5.26 -1.17 -14.72
N TYR A 17 -4.83 -0.30 -13.80
CA TYR A 17 -4.77 -0.63 -12.39
C TYR A 17 -6.17 -0.80 -11.80
N ASN A 18 -7.12 0.04 -12.19
CA ASN A 18 -8.51 -0.09 -11.77
C ASN A 18 -9.09 -1.44 -12.20
N ARG A 19 -8.86 -1.84 -13.44
CA ARG A 19 -9.31 -3.13 -13.96
C ARG A 19 -8.68 -4.30 -13.21
N MET A 20 -7.38 -4.21 -12.93
CA MET A 20 -6.68 -5.23 -12.17
C MET A 20 -7.27 -5.41 -10.76
N MET A 21 -7.57 -4.32 -10.08
CA MET A 21 -8.22 -4.36 -8.77
C MET A 21 -9.59 -5.03 -8.84
N ALA A 22 -10.38 -4.69 -9.87
CA ALA A 22 -11.70 -5.30 -10.07
C ALA A 22 -11.60 -6.81 -10.30
N GLU A 23 -10.63 -7.25 -11.09
CA GLU A 23 -10.39 -8.67 -11.38
C GLU A 23 -9.94 -9.46 -10.14
N HIS A 24 -9.30 -8.80 -9.18
CA HIS A 24 -8.84 -9.43 -7.94
C HIS A 24 -9.88 -9.36 -6.80
N GLY A 25 -11.14 -9.09 -7.12
CA GLY A 25 -12.22 -9.14 -6.14
C GLY A 25 -12.59 -7.79 -5.52
N PHE A 26 -12.03 -6.69 -6.00
CA PHE A 26 -12.31 -5.35 -5.50
C PHE A 26 -13.10 -4.51 -6.51
N ARG A 27 -14.11 -5.14 -7.13
CA ARG A 27 -14.92 -4.52 -8.19
C ARG A 27 -15.66 -3.28 -7.69
N ASP A 28 -16.30 -3.38 -6.52
CA ASP A 28 -17.07 -2.27 -5.97
C ASP A 28 -16.16 -1.08 -5.61
N GLU A 29 -15.03 -1.34 -4.98
CA GLU A 29 -14.04 -0.32 -4.64
C GLU A 29 -13.48 0.33 -5.89
N ALA A 30 -13.14 -0.46 -6.90
CA ALA A 30 -12.61 0.04 -8.17
C ALA A 30 -13.61 0.95 -8.87
N ALA A 31 -14.88 0.56 -8.92
CA ALA A 31 -15.94 1.38 -9.51
C ALA A 31 -16.16 2.68 -8.74
N ALA A 32 -16.18 2.63 -7.42
CA ALA A 32 -16.36 3.81 -6.57
C ALA A 32 -15.20 4.79 -6.70
N ILE A 33 -13.97 4.31 -6.77
CA ILE A 33 -12.78 5.13 -6.95
C ILE A 33 -12.81 5.82 -8.33
N ALA A 34 -13.11 5.07 -9.38
CA ALA A 34 -13.19 5.62 -10.73
C ALA A 34 -14.26 6.70 -10.86
N ALA A 35 -15.44 6.46 -10.27
CA ALA A 35 -16.53 7.43 -10.28
C ALA A 35 -16.16 8.71 -9.53
N ALA A 36 -15.57 8.59 -8.34
CA ALA A 36 -15.12 9.75 -7.56
C ALA A 36 -14.01 10.52 -8.26
N TRP A 37 -13.07 9.81 -8.86
CA TRP A 37 -11.96 10.43 -9.59
C TRP A 37 -12.45 11.21 -10.80
N SER A 38 -13.42 10.69 -11.55
CA SER A 38 -13.98 11.37 -12.72
C SER A 38 -14.73 12.66 -12.36
N ARG A 39 -15.24 12.76 -11.12
CA ARG A 39 -15.86 13.97 -10.61
C ARG A 39 -14.85 14.96 -10.02
N GLY A 40 -13.56 14.60 -9.96
CA GLY A 40 -12.55 15.40 -9.28
C GLY A 40 -12.64 15.36 -7.76
N ASP A 41 -13.38 14.40 -7.19
CA ASP A 41 -13.58 14.27 -5.75
C ASP A 41 -12.53 13.34 -5.14
N SER A 42 -11.37 13.92 -4.84
CA SER A 42 -10.25 13.18 -4.25
C SER A 42 -10.56 12.55 -2.92
N GLU A 43 -11.37 13.21 -2.10
CA GLU A 43 -11.72 12.71 -0.76
C GLU A 43 -12.64 11.49 -0.86
N ALA A 44 -13.62 11.53 -1.75
CA ALA A 44 -14.49 10.39 -1.99
C ALA A 44 -13.70 9.20 -2.55
N ALA A 45 -12.75 9.46 -3.44
CA ALA A 45 -11.88 8.41 -3.96
C ALA A 45 -11.03 7.77 -2.85
N GLU A 46 -10.52 8.57 -1.91
CA GLU A 46 -9.76 8.06 -0.77
C GLU A 46 -10.65 7.23 0.18
N ARG A 47 -11.88 7.69 0.43
CA ARG A 47 -12.83 6.96 1.27
C ARG A 47 -13.27 5.64 0.64
N ALA A 48 -13.25 5.54 -0.68
CA ALA A 48 -13.62 4.32 -1.40
C ALA A 48 -12.56 3.23 -1.29
N VAL A 49 -11.33 3.57 -0.89
CA VAL A 49 -10.28 2.58 -0.64
C VAL A 49 -10.57 1.88 0.68
N SER A 50 -10.98 0.62 0.61
CA SER A 50 -11.28 -0.19 1.80
C SER A 50 -10.02 -0.67 2.50
N ASP A 51 -10.15 -1.03 3.79
CA ASP A 51 -9.04 -1.63 4.53
C ASP A 51 -8.61 -2.95 3.90
N ALA A 52 -9.56 -3.73 3.39
CA ALA A 52 -9.27 -4.98 2.69
C ALA A 52 -8.43 -4.74 1.42
N LEU A 53 -8.72 -3.69 0.67
CA LEU A 53 -7.95 -3.32 -0.52
C LEU A 53 -6.52 -2.90 -0.13
N ILE A 54 -6.36 -2.12 0.93
CA ILE A 54 -5.04 -1.72 1.44
C ILE A 54 -4.26 -2.95 1.88
N ASP A 55 -4.86 -3.87 2.61
CA ASP A 55 -4.21 -5.10 3.06
C ASP A 55 -3.76 -5.98 1.90
N ALA A 56 -4.55 -6.05 0.84
CA ALA A 56 -4.24 -6.87 -0.33
C ALA A 56 -3.11 -6.29 -1.19
N THR A 57 -2.98 -4.96 -1.24
CA THR A 57 -2.07 -4.28 -2.17
C THR A 57 -0.88 -3.60 -1.51
N SER A 58 -0.88 -3.50 -0.19
CA SER A 58 0.13 -2.70 0.53
C SER A 58 0.54 -3.38 1.82
N VAL A 59 1.69 -2.95 2.35
CA VAL A 59 2.14 -3.29 3.69
C VAL A 59 1.87 -2.07 4.58
N ALA A 60 0.87 -2.17 5.44
CA ALA A 60 0.43 -1.06 6.29
C ALA A 60 0.11 -1.55 7.71
N GLY A 61 0.15 -0.63 8.67
CA GLY A 61 -0.13 -0.90 10.06
C GLY A 61 1.03 -0.53 10.97
N THR A 62 1.15 -1.20 12.12
CA THR A 62 2.27 -1.02 13.04
C THR A 62 3.58 -1.55 12.44
N ALA A 63 4.72 -1.16 13.01
CA ALA A 63 6.01 -1.67 12.57
C ALA A 63 6.07 -3.21 12.63
N GLU A 64 5.49 -3.79 13.68
CA GLU A 64 5.45 -5.24 13.85
C GLU A 64 4.58 -5.91 12.79
N GLN A 65 3.39 -5.36 12.52
CA GLN A 65 2.50 -5.87 11.47
C GLN A 65 3.16 -5.79 10.10
N CYS A 66 3.88 -4.71 9.81
CA CYS A 66 4.62 -4.55 8.56
C CYS A 66 5.73 -5.62 8.44
N ARG A 67 6.47 -5.87 9.51
CA ARG A 67 7.51 -6.92 9.51
C ARG A 67 6.94 -8.31 9.25
N GLU A 68 5.82 -8.64 9.89
CA GLU A 68 5.14 -9.92 9.67
C GLU A 68 4.68 -10.08 8.23
N ARG A 69 4.14 -9.02 7.66
CA ARG A 69 3.67 -9.01 6.28
C ARG A 69 4.81 -9.22 5.28
N ILE A 70 5.92 -8.52 5.49
CA ILE A 70 7.12 -8.67 4.67
C ILE A 70 7.70 -10.09 4.81
N ALA A 71 7.72 -10.63 6.02
CA ALA A 71 8.16 -12.00 6.25
C ALA A 71 7.27 -13.01 5.52
N ALA A 72 5.95 -12.77 5.48
CA ALA A 72 5.01 -13.61 4.74
C ALA A 72 5.30 -13.58 3.23
N TYR A 73 5.59 -12.41 2.66
CA TYR A 73 6.00 -12.31 1.25
C TYR A 73 7.28 -13.09 0.98
N ARG A 74 8.25 -13.04 1.89
CA ARG A 74 9.49 -13.81 1.74
C ARG A 74 9.25 -15.30 1.77
N ARG A 75 8.38 -15.77 2.65
CA ARG A 75 7.99 -17.19 2.71
C ARG A 75 7.29 -17.66 1.44
N SER A 76 6.63 -16.76 0.72
CA SER A 76 5.97 -17.10 -0.55
C SER A 76 6.93 -17.21 -1.75
N GLY A 77 8.24 -16.95 -1.57
CA GLY A 77 9.25 -17.11 -2.60
C GLY A 77 9.95 -15.84 -3.04
N ILE A 78 9.68 -14.70 -2.39
CA ILE A 78 10.35 -13.44 -2.70
C ILE A 78 11.65 -13.34 -1.91
N ASP A 79 12.79 -13.34 -2.59
CA ASP A 79 14.10 -13.28 -1.95
C ASP A 79 14.52 -11.87 -1.55
N LEU A 80 14.19 -10.89 -2.38
CA LEU A 80 14.62 -9.50 -2.17
C LEU A 80 13.44 -8.53 -2.36
N PRO A 81 12.66 -8.25 -1.29
CA PRO A 81 11.62 -7.24 -1.38
C PRO A 81 12.22 -5.84 -1.43
N ILE A 82 11.73 -5.03 -2.35
CA ILE A 82 12.06 -3.61 -2.43
C ILE A 82 10.95 -2.84 -1.74
N LEU A 83 11.31 -2.02 -0.74
CA LEU A 83 10.36 -1.25 0.04
C LEU A 83 10.25 0.16 -0.51
N SER A 84 9.02 0.58 -0.80
CA SER A 84 8.74 1.93 -1.30
C SER A 84 7.75 2.61 -0.34
N PRO A 85 8.26 3.30 0.70
CA PRO A 85 7.40 3.98 1.65
C PRO A 85 6.62 5.12 1.00
N PHE A 86 5.33 5.21 1.31
CA PHE A 86 4.48 6.28 0.81
C PHE A 86 4.48 7.41 1.84
N ALA A 87 5.43 8.33 1.71
CA ALA A 87 5.55 9.46 2.61
C ALA A 87 5.86 10.73 1.84
N ARG A 88 5.14 11.80 2.14
CA ARG A 88 5.31 13.10 1.51
C ARG A 88 5.19 14.20 2.57
N GLY A 89 5.79 15.35 2.26
CA GLY A 89 5.72 16.53 3.12
C GLY A 89 6.74 16.52 4.28
N PRO A 90 6.54 17.38 5.30
CA PRO A 90 7.55 17.58 6.35
C PRO A 90 7.90 16.35 7.17
N GLY A 91 6.96 15.42 7.32
CA GLY A 91 7.16 14.17 8.07
C GLY A 91 7.78 13.02 7.28
N ALA A 92 8.04 13.21 5.99
CA ALA A 92 8.49 12.11 5.12
C ALA A 92 9.80 11.50 5.58
N LYS A 93 10.77 12.32 5.95
CA LYS A 93 12.09 11.85 6.40
C LYS A 93 11.98 10.95 7.65
N ALA A 94 11.16 11.35 8.60
CA ALA A 94 10.92 10.56 9.82
C ALA A 94 10.23 9.22 9.49
N THR A 95 9.29 9.24 8.55
CA THR A 95 8.60 8.02 8.10
C THR A 95 9.56 7.07 7.40
N PHE A 96 10.41 7.57 6.51
CA PHE A 96 11.44 6.75 5.85
C PHE A 96 12.39 6.13 6.87
N ALA A 97 12.86 6.91 7.84
CA ALA A 97 13.74 6.42 8.90
C ALA A 97 13.05 5.33 9.74
N ALA A 98 11.78 5.51 10.08
CA ALA A 98 11.02 4.52 10.82
C ALA A 98 10.86 3.20 10.06
N VAL A 99 10.60 3.27 8.75
CA VAL A 99 10.49 2.08 7.89
C VAL A 99 11.83 1.35 7.81
N ILE A 100 12.92 2.07 7.63
CA ILE A 100 14.26 1.49 7.59
C ILE A 100 14.57 0.76 8.90
N ARG A 101 14.31 1.39 10.04
CA ARG A 101 14.55 0.75 11.35
C ARG A 101 13.70 -0.48 11.55
N ALA A 102 12.42 -0.43 11.17
CA ALA A 102 11.51 -1.56 11.32
C ALA A 102 11.96 -2.76 10.47
N CYS A 103 12.46 -2.52 9.26
CA CYS A 103 12.81 -3.57 8.32
C CYS A 103 14.26 -4.05 8.46
N ALA A 104 15.13 -3.28 9.07
CA ALA A 104 16.53 -3.65 9.30
C ALA A 104 16.66 -4.91 10.16
N LEU A 105 15.74 -5.12 11.10
CA LEU A 105 15.72 -6.33 11.94
C LEU A 105 15.51 -7.59 11.11
N LEU A 106 14.70 -7.52 10.04
CA LEU A 106 14.51 -8.64 9.14
C LEU A 106 15.78 -8.96 8.34
N ALA A 107 16.47 -7.95 7.88
CA ALA A 107 17.74 -8.10 7.17
C ALA A 107 18.81 -8.69 8.10
N GLY A 108 18.91 -8.20 9.33
CA GLY A 108 19.83 -8.71 10.33
C GLY A 108 19.56 -10.16 10.69
N ALA A 109 18.30 -10.52 10.89
CA ALA A 109 17.90 -11.90 11.18
C ALA A 109 18.25 -12.85 10.04
N LYS A 110 18.18 -12.38 8.80
CA LYS A 110 18.55 -13.18 7.64
C LYS A 110 20.07 -13.42 7.53
N LEU A 111 20.85 -12.43 7.90
CA LEU A 111 22.31 -12.47 7.79
C LEU A 111 22.97 -13.28 8.91
N SER A 112 22.25 -13.46 9.99
CA SER A 112 22.70 -14.30 11.11
C SER A 112 22.27 -15.75 10.94
#